data_021238a1f71bdeb0dc35b6fb75064124
#
_entry.id   021238a1f71bdeb0dc35b6fb75064124
#
_cell.length_a   1.000
_cell.length_b   1.000
_cell.length_c   1.000
_cell.angle_alpha   90.00
_cell.angle_beta   90.00
_cell.angle_gamma   90.00
#
_symmetry.space_group_name_H-M   'P 1'
#
loop_
_entity.id
_entity.type
_entity.pdbx_description
1 polymer ?
#
loop_
_entity_poly.entity_id
_entity_poly.type
_entity_poly.pdbx_seq_one_letter_code
_entity_poly.pdbx_strand_id
1 'polypeptide(L)'
;MAGKWIVGFVLALGVFVAPLPASAGKADNSIRFAYDQAPENVDPYFNNVRIGVIIGQHVWDTLIYRDPQTNEYKGQLAESWKQIDDRTYEFMLRQGVTFHNGDEFDADDVVYTLNFVSKPESKVVTQTNVSWIDKAEKIDKYHVRVTTKKVFPAAIEYFAGPVVIHPHAYYEKVGPKGQNEKPVGSGPFKVTAYSPGKSITLERNPAYFKASPKAQAKINRIDIRFIPDRQTQLAEILSDGLDFIMSVPKDQADQLQAVPTLQVVSGETMRIVFMQMNILDNTPAPALRDERVRRAINHAIDREAMVKNIVGAGSRPLATICFPTQVGCTDEGAARYAYDPAKAKALLAEAGFANGLDLDIVAYRERNQTEAIIGYLKAVGIRTNLRFLQYAALRDVITSGKAMLTHQTWGSFSVNDTSASTPNYFAFRAEDITRDETVRDLLNKGDNSVDLATRKDAYKGALKIIADKAYAVPLYSLPVYYAAAAALDFKAYPDELPRFWEMRYK
;
A
#
# COMPACT_ATOMS: atom_id res chain seq x y z
N MET A 1 49.58 -56.22 -54.14
CA MET A 1 49.77 -54.74 -54.06
C MET A 1 48.44 -54.15 -53.69
N ALA A 2 48.29 -53.76 -52.44
CA ALA A 2 47.01 -53.22 -51.90
C ALA A 2 47.15 -51.70 -51.71
N GLY A 3 46.43 -50.95 -52.51
CA GLY A 3 46.33 -49.47 -52.35
C GLY A 3 45.31 -49.06 -51.28
N LYS A 4 45.77 -48.39 -50.22
CA LYS A 4 44.92 -47.80 -49.18
C LYS A 4 44.51 -46.40 -49.60
N TRP A 5 43.19 -46.16 -49.77
CA TRP A 5 42.58 -44.83 -49.90
C TRP A 5 42.30 -44.24 -48.52
N ILE A 6 42.91 -43.14 -48.16
CA ILE A 6 42.59 -42.34 -46.96
C ILE A 6 41.56 -41.31 -47.36
N VAL A 7 40.34 -41.44 -46.80
CA VAL A 7 39.28 -40.46 -46.92
C VAL A 7 39.42 -39.52 -45.72
N GLY A 8 39.84 -38.25 -45.99
CA GLY A 8 39.89 -37.18 -45.00
C GLY A 8 38.49 -36.62 -44.71
N PHE A 9 38.04 -36.76 -43.48
CA PHE A 9 36.84 -36.15 -42.98
C PHE A 9 37.17 -34.72 -42.48
N VAL A 10 36.69 -33.69 -43.20
CA VAL A 10 36.74 -32.30 -42.74
C VAL A 10 35.56 -32.06 -41.81
N LEU A 11 35.80 -31.99 -40.52
CA LEU A 11 34.82 -31.50 -39.56
C LEU A 11 34.68 -29.97 -39.65
N ALA A 12 33.62 -29.48 -40.25
CA ALA A 12 33.23 -28.08 -40.17
C ALA A 12 32.65 -27.77 -38.79
N LEU A 13 33.44 -27.17 -37.89
CA LEU A 13 32.92 -26.57 -36.65
C LEU A 13 32.04 -25.39 -36.99
N GLY A 14 30.73 -25.58 -37.00
CA GLY A 14 29.76 -24.52 -37.00
C GLY A 14 29.79 -23.78 -35.66
N VAL A 15 30.35 -22.57 -35.64
CA VAL A 15 30.24 -21.67 -34.50
C VAL A 15 28.79 -21.22 -34.41
N PHE A 16 28.02 -21.84 -33.49
CA PHE A 16 26.71 -21.34 -33.05
C PHE A 16 26.98 -20.05 -32.26
N VAL A 17 26.88 -18.90 -32.92
CA VAL A 17 26.77 -17.60 -32.24
C VAL A 17 25.35 -17.57 -31.64
N ALA A 18 25.24 -17.96 -30.38
CA ALA A 18 24.03 -17.70 -29.60
C ALA A 18 23.80 -16.17 -29.64
N PRO A 19 22.58 -15.69 -29.95
CA PRO A 19 22.29 -14.27 -29.85
C PRO A 19 22.57 -13.83 -28.41
N LEU A 20 23.51 -12.91 -28.21
CA LEU A 20 23.69 -12.23 -26.93
C LEU A 20 22.34 -11.65 -26.55
N PRO A 21 21.87 -11.83 -25.29
CA PRO A 21 20.66 -11.19 -24.86
C PRO A 21 20.78 -9.69 -25.13
N ALA A 22 19.79 -9.12 -25.82
CA ALA A 22 19.73 -7.69 -26.06
C ALA A 22 19.96 -6.98 -24.72
N SER A 23 20.92 -6.06 -24.68
CA SER A 23 21.25 -5.29 -23.47
C SER A 23 20.00 -4.55 -23.01
N ALA A 24 19.31 -5.07 -22.00
CA ALA A 24 18.16 -4.42 -21.38
C ALA A 24 18.63 -3.26 -20.49
N GLY A 25 17.72 -2.35 -20.13
CA GLY A 25 18.03 -1.21 -19.29
C GLY A 25 18.11 0.10 -20.10
N LYS A 26 19.08 0.97 -19.76
CA LYS A 26 19.22 2.28 -20.43
C LYS A 26 19.38 2.17 -21.95
N ALA A 27 20.04 1.13 -22.44
CA ALA A 27 20.37 0.99 -23.88
C ALA A 27 19.12 0.81 -24.77
N ASP A 28 18.08 0.12 -24.29
CA ASP A 28 16.82 -0.09 -25.01
C ASP A 28 15.63 0.69 -24.39
N ASN A 29 15.95 1.58 -23.43
CA ASN A 29 14.99 2.38 -22.68
C ASN A 29 13.96 1.53 -21.94
N SER A 30 14.42 0.46 -21.31
CA SER A 30 13.62 -0.43 -20.46
C SER A 30 14.05 -0.35 -19.01
N ILE A 31 13.20 -0.87 -18.08
CA ILE A 31 13.49 -0.99 -16.64
C ILE A 31 13.42 -2.47 -16.27
N ARG A 32 14.48 -3.01 -15.71
CA ARG A 32 14.52 -4.33 -15.06
C ARG A 32 14.22 -4.14 -13.59
N PHE A 33 13.02 -4.55 -13.17
CA PHE A 33 12.51 -4.40 -11.82
C PHE A 33 12.39 -5.75 -11.13
N ALA A 34 12.91 -5.90 -9.91
CA ALA A 34 12.65 -7.07 -9.08
C ALA A 34 11.76 -6.73 -7.89
N TYR A 35 10.81 -7.63 -7.64
CA TYR A 35 9.95 -7.60 -6.45
C TYR A 35 10.00 -8.95 -5.71
N ASP A 36 9.85 -8.94 -4.39
CA ASP A 36 10.04 -10.13 -3.55
C ASP A 36 8.85 -11.11 -3.56
N GLN A 37 7.72 -10.70 -4.11
CA GLN A 37 6.49 -11.48 -4.16
C GLN A 37 5.82 -11.37 -5.52
N ALA A 38 5.30 -12.47 -6.05
CA ALA A 38 4.43 -12.46 -7.23
C ALA A 38 3.01 -12.03 -6.84
N PRO A 39 2.23 -11.42 -7.77
CA PRO A 39 0.81 -11.20 -7.56
C PRO A 39 0.06 -12.55 -7.53
N GLU A 40 -0.97 -12.64 -6.69
CA GLU A 40 -1.88 -13.80 -6.67
C GLU A 40 -2.65 -13.90 -7.99
N ASN A 41 -2.99 -12.74 -8.53
CA ASN A 41 -3.67 -12.54 -9.79
C ASN A 41 -3.25 -11.18 -10.38
N VAL A 42 -3.14 -11.07 -11.68
CA VAL A 42 -2.83 -9.79 -12.35
C VAL A 42 -4.03 -8.84 -12.31
N ASP A 43 -5.26 -9.37 -12.36
CA ASP A 43 -6.49 -8.59 -12.20
C ASP A 43 -6.53 -7.99 -10.77
N PRO A 44 -6.56 -6.65 -10.62
CA PRO A 44 -6.48 -5.99 -9.31
C PRO A 44 -7.58 -6.38 -8.33
N TYR A 45 -8.76 -6.78 -8.81
CA TYR A 45 -9.87 -7.20 -7.96
C TYR A 45 -9.66 -8.56 -7.28
N PHE A 46 -8.78 -9.38 -7.84
CA PHE A 46 -8.45 -10.72 -7.32
C PHE A 46 -7.03 -10.79 -6.76
N ASN A 47 -6.45 -9.62 -6.42
CA ASN A 47 -5.11 -9.51 -5.85
C ASN A 47 -5.12 -8.69 -4.56
N ASN A 48 -4.43 -9.18 -3.54
CA ASN A 48 -4.32 -8.50 -2.24
C ASN A 48 -2.87 -8.09 -1.88
N VAL A 49 -1.93 -8.22 -2.82
CA VAL A 49 -0.53 -7.89 -2.58
C VAL A 49 -0.09 -6.64 -3.34
N ARG A 50 0.89 -5.91 -2.80
CA ARG A 50 1.32 -4.60 -3.30
C ARG A 50 1.75 -4.63 -4.77
N ILE A 51 2.46 -5.66 -5.21
CA ILE A 51 2.91 -5.74 -6.61
C ILE A 51 1.75 -5.79 -7.60
N GLY A 52 0.63 -6.43 -7.25
CA GLY A 52 -0.56 -6.42 -8.10
C GLY A 52 -1.19 -5.03 -8.22
N VAL A 53 -1.15 -4.21 -7.15
CA VAL A 53 -1.59 -2.81 -7.20
C VAL A 53 -0.64 -1.99 -8.08
N ILE A 54 0.68 -2.20 -7.96
CA ILE A 54 1.68 -1.55 -8.82
C ILE A 54 1.42 -1.89 -10.29
N ILE A 55 1.26 -3.16 -10.64
CA ILE A 55 0.95 -3.57 -12.02
C ILE A 55 -0.39 -2.97 -12.45
N GLY A 56 -1.41 -3.06 -11.60
CA GLY A 56 -2.77 -2.62 -11.88
C GLY A 56 -2.84 -1.15 -12.32
N GLN A 57 -2.15 -0.25 -11.63
CA GLN A 57 -2.16 1.18 -11.99
C GLN A 57 -1.47 1.50 -13.33
N HIS A 58 -0.66 0.57 -13.86
CA HIS A 58 0.00 0.72 -15.16
C HIS A 58 -0.83 0.15 -16.30
N VAL A 59 -1.64 -0.88 -16.03
CA VAL A 59 -2.41 -1.61 -17.03
C VAL A 59 -3.85 -1.11 -17.15
N TRP A 60 -4.45 -0.65 -16.06
CA TRP A 60 -5.84 -0.14 -16.03
C TRP A 60 -5.90 1.31 -15.56
N ASP A 61 -6.95 1.97 -15.98
CA ASP A 61 -7.33 3.29 -15.48
C ASP A 61 -8.58 3.24 -14.61
N THR A 62 -8.71 4.26 -13.78
CA THR A 62 -9.83 4.55 -12.89
C THR A 62 -10.67 5.68 -13.48
N LEU A 63 -11.86 5.93 -12.94
CA LEU A 63 -12.70 7.07 -13.36
C LEU A 63 -12.03 8.40 -13.02
N ILE A 64 -11.36 8.47 -11.89
CA ILE A 64 -10.71 9.65 -11.33
C ILE A 64 -9.22 9.34 -11.09
N TYR A 65 -8.37 10.33 -11.16
CA TYR A 65 -6.97 10.28 -10.77
C TYR A 65 -6.74 11.18 -9.56
N ARG A 66 -6.06 10.67 -8.54
CA ARG A 66 -5.55 11.49 -7.45
C ARG A 66 -4.08 11.80 -7.69
N ASP A 67 -3.76 13.07 -7.77
CA ASP A 67 -2.36 13.52 -7.85
C ASP A 67 -1.63 13.16 -6.53
N PRO A 68 -0.56 12.37 -6.58
CA PRO A 68 0.09 11.87 -5.37
C PRO A 68 0.89 12.93 -4.61
N GLN A 69 1.14 14.09 -5.21
CA GLN A 69 1.87 15.19 -4.57
C GLN A 69 0.92 16.21 -3.94
N THR A 70 -0.13 16.59 -4.67
CA THR A 70 -1.08 17.63 -4.22
C THR A 70 -2.31 17.04 -3.55
N ASN A 71 -2.59 15.75 -3.73
CA ASN A 71 -3.83 15.06 -3.36
C ASN A 71 -5.08 15.59 -4.07
N GLU A 72 -4.93 16.39 -5.13
CA GLU A 72 -6.03 16.87 -5.94
C GLU A 72 -6.60 15.74 -6.82
N TYR A 73 -7.93 15.75 -6.96
CA TYR A 73 -8.62 14.83 -7.87
C TYR A 73 -8.74 15.45 -9.25
N LYS A 74 -8.39 14.68 -10.28
CA LYS A 74 -8.46 15.04 -11.70
C LYS A 74 -9.26 14.00 -12.46
N GLY A 75 -9.97 14.41 -13.50
CA GLY A 75 -10.67 13.46 -14.36
C GLY A 75 -9.69 12.55 -15.11
N GLN A 76 -9.99 11.23 -15.14
CA GLN A 76 -9.21 10.25 -15.91
C GLN A 76 -10.09 9.61 -16.99
N LEU A 77 -10.73 8.46 -16.75
CA LEU A 77 -11.75 7.92 -17.66
C LEU A 77 -13.05 8.73 -17.60
N ALA A 78 -13.34 9.41 -16.48
CA ALA A 78 -14.33 10.46 -16.43
C ALA A 78 -13.67 11.83 -16.66
N GLU A 79 -14.30 12.70 -17.47
CA GLU A 79 -13.85 14.11 -17.61
C GLU A 79 -14.28 14.95 -16.42
N SER A 80 -15.47 14.65 -15.89
CA SER A 80 -16.04 15.33 -14.71
C SER A 80 -16.98 14.39 -13.96
N TRP A 81 -17.26 14.75 -12.72
CA TRP A 81 -18.21 14.06 -11.87
C TRP A 81 -18.96 15.05 -10.98
N LYS A 82 -20.13 14.61 -10.52
CA LYS A 82 -20.95 15.40 -9.59
C LYS A 82 -21.59 14.45 -8.59
N GLN A 83 -21.54 14.82 -7.33
CA GLN A 83 -22.38 14.22 -6.30
C GLN A 83 -23.78 14.83 -6.37
N ILE A 84 -24.80 14.01 -6.60
CA ILE A 84 -26.21 14.44 -6.79
C ILE A 84 -26.92 14.53 -5.43
N ASP A 85 -26.67 13.50 -4.60
CA ASP A 85 -27.13 13.41 -3.21
C ASP A 85 -26.12 12.62 -2.36
N ASP A 86 -26.45 12.30 -1.11
CA ASP A 86 -25.55 11.64 -0.16
C ASP A 86 -25.05 10.26 -0.62
N ARG A 87 -25.71 9.63 -1.61
CA ARG A 87 -25.41 8.28 -2.10
C ARG A 87 -25.27 8.17 -3.61
N THR A 88 -25.48 9.25 -4.36
CA THR A 88 -25.54 9.21 -5.82
C THR A 88 -24.48 10.08 -6.45
N TYR A 89 -23.71 9.52 -7.36
CA TYR A 89 -22.70 10.18 -8.16
C TYR A 89 -22.99 10.01 -9.64
N GLU A 90 -22.79 11.08 -10.43
CA GLU A 90 -22.81 11.03 -11.88
C GLU A 90 -21.44 11.33 -12.44
N PHE A 91 -21.06 10.59 -13.51
CA PHE A 91 -19.78 10.71 -14.19
C PHE A 91 -20.01 10.95 -15.68
N MET A 92 -19.44 12.04 -16.20
CA MET A 92 -19.33 12.27 -17.63
C MET A 92 -18.05 11.61 -18.14
N LEU A 93 -18.18 10.60 -18.98
CA LEU A 93 -17.07 9.78 -19.44
C LEU A 93 -16.32 10.42 -20.60
N ARG A 94 -15.02 10.15 -20.65
CA ARG A 94 -14.13 10.63 -21.70
C ARG A 94 -14.38 9.87 -22.99
N GLN A 95 -14.50 10.61 -24.10
CA GLN A 95 -14.67 10.03 -25.43
C GLN A 95 -13.33 9.73 -26.09
N GLY A 96 -13.31 8.77 -27.01
CA GLY A 96 -12.14 8.41 -27.82
C GLY A 96 -11.03 7.68 -27.05
N VAL A 97 -11.33 7.15 -25.86
CA VAL A 97 -10.43 6.24 -25.14
C VAL A 97 -10.61 4.83 -25.69
N THR A 98 -9.51 4.10 -25.86
CA THR A 98 -9.51 2.70 -26.30
C THR A 98 -8.79 1.81 -25.30
N PHE A 99 -9.26 0.59 -25.16
CA PHE A 99 -8.57 -0.47 -24.45
C PHE A 99 -7.39 -1.03 -25.27
N HIS A 100 -6.53 -1.82 -24.63
CA HIS A 100 -5.34 -2.41 -25.26
C HIS A 100 -5.63 -3.32 -26.44
N ASN A 101 -6.83 -3.90 -26.52
CA ASN A 101 -7.32 -4.74 -27.62
C ASN A 101 -7.97 -3.93 -28.76
N GLY A 102 -8.09 -2.62 -28.61
CA GLY A 102 -8.67 -1.70 -29.59
C GLY A 102 -10.16 -1.40 -29.38
N ASP A 103 -10.84 -2.06 -28.43
CA ASP A 103 -12.24 -1.76 -28.12
C ASP A 103 -12.38 -0.33 -27.59
N GLU A 104 -13.46 0.35 -27.96
CA GLU A 104 -13.78 1.69 -27.48
C GLU A 104 -14.29 1.60 -26.02
N PHE A 105 -13.86 2.54 -25.18
CA PHE A 105 -14.37 2.70 -23.82
C PHE A 105 -15.65 3.53 -23.82
N ASP A 106 -16.69 3.03 -23.13
CA ASP A 106 -17.94 3.76 -22.92
C ASP A 106 -18.64 3.39 -21.58
N ALA A 107 -19.90 3.78 -21.45
CA ALA A 107 -20.70 3.58 -20.24
C ALA A 107 -20.97 2.09 -19.93
N ASP A 108 -21.01 1.23 -20.92
CA ASP A 108 -21.26 -0.20 -20.71
C ASP A 108 -20.13 -0.86 -19.93
N ASP A 109 -18.87 -0.41 -20.13
CA ASP A 109 -17.69 -0.89 -19.39
C ASP A 109 -17.77 -0.53 -17.91
N VAL A 110 -18.15 0.72 -17.61
CA VAL A 110 -18.30 1.19 -16.25
C VAL A 110 -19.43 0.47 -15.53
N VAL A 111 -20.60 0.38 -16.18
CA VAL A 111 -21.80 -0.27 -15.63
C VAL A 111 -21.54 -1.75 -15.37
N TYR A 112 -20.95 -2.45 -16.34
CA TYR A 112 -20.60 -3.85 -16.20
C TYR A 112 -19.62 -4.07 -15.06
N THR A 113 -18.49 -3.34 -15.08
CA THR A 113 -17.44 -3.49 -14.07
C THR A 113 -17.99 -3.29 -12.66
N LEU A 114 -18.63 -2.15 -12.40
CA LEU A 114 -19.08 -1.80 -11.04
C LEU A 114 -20.17 -2.76 -10.55
N ASN A 115 -21.12 -3.16 -11.41
CA ASN A 115 -22.17 -4.11 -11.05
C ASN A 115 -21.64 -5.54 -10.89
N PHE A 116 -20.56 -5.92 -11.57
CA PHE A 116 -19.92 -7.21 -11.39
C PHE A 116 -19.15 -7.26 -10.06
N VAL A 117 -18.22 -6.33 -9.84
CA VAL A 117 -17.30 -6.40 -8.70
C VAL A 117 -17.96 -6.14 -7.34
N SER A 118 -19.09 -5.42 -7.32
CA SER A 118 -19.82 -5.12 -6.06
C SER A 118 -20.64 -6.30 -5.52
N LYS A 119 -20.84 -7.36 -6.32
CA LYS A 119 -21.62 -8.56 -5.95
C LYS A 119 -20.74 -9.54 -5.16
N PRO A 120 -21.24 -10.13 -4.06
CA PRO A 120 -20.54 -11.18 -3.33
C PRO A 120 -20.17 -12.39 -4.21
N GLU A 121 -21.01 -12.71 -5.19
CA GLU A 121 -20.84 -13.84 -6.10
C GLU A 121 -19.61 -13.70 -7.01
N SER A 122 -19.14 -12.48 -7.25
CA SER A 122 -17.93 -12.21 -8.03
C SER A 122 -16.67 -12.71 -7.35
N LYS A 123 -16.72 -12.95 -6.03
CA LYS A 123 -15.60 -13.41 -5.18
C LYS A 123 -14.36 -12.52 -5.26
N VAL A 124 -14.57 -11.22 -5.44
CA VAL A 124 -13.50 -10.21 -5.37
C VAL A 124 -12.78 -10.33 -4.02
N VAL A 125 -11.46 -10.46 -4.04
CA VAL A 125 -10.67 -10.65 -2.82
C VAL A 125 -10.70 -9.41 -1.93
N THR A 126 -10.69 -8.21 -2.56
CA THR A 126 -10.72 -6.91 -1.88
C THR A 126 -12.14 -6.35 -1.79
N GLN A 127 -13.10 -7.14 -1.27
CA GLN A 127 -14.51 -6.75 -1.17
C GLN A 127 -14.75 -5.40 -0.50
N THR A 128 -13.94 -5.03 0.49
CA THR A 128 -14.02 -3.73 1.17
C THR A 128 -13.86 -2.54 0.22
N ASN A 129 -13.16 -2.73 -0.91
CA ASN A 129 -12.94 -1.69 -1.90
C ASN A 129 -14.14 -1.45 -2.81
N VAL A 130 -15.10 -2.37 -2.90
CA VAL A 130 -16.20 -2.34 -3.88
C VAL A 130 -17.58 -2.63 -3.28
N SER A 131 -17.65 -3.26 -2.10
CA SER A 131 -18.93 -3.69 -1.49
C SER A 131 -19.86 -2.53 -1.10
N TRP A 132 -19.37 -1.32 -1.04
CA TRP A 132 -20.15 -0.10 -0.78
C TRP A 132 -20.97 0.36 -1.99
N ILE A 133 -20.63 -0.09 -3.22
CA ILE A 133 -21.38 0.18 -4.45
C ILE A 133 -22.68 -0.63 -4.43
N ASP A 134 -23.80 0.03 -4.66
CA ASP A 134 -25.11 -0.61 -4.81
C ASP A 134 -25.34 -0.99 -6.27
N LYS A 135 -25.32 0.01 -7.15
CA LYS A 135 -25.48 -0.18 -8.58
C LYS A 135 -24.84 0.93 -9.40
N ALA A 136 -24.53 0.61 -10.65
CA ALA A 136 -24.22 1.57 -11.68
C ALA A 136 -25.25 1.46 -12.82
N GLU A 137 -25.68 2.59 -13.38
CA GLU A 137 -26.71 2.69 -14.42
C GLU A 137 -26.20 3.58 -15.56
N LYS A 138 -26.42 3.12 -16.79
CA LYS A 138 -26.15 3.90 -17.99
C LYS A 138 -27.25 4.93 -18.18
N ILE A 139 -26.90 6.21 -18.27
CA ILE A 139 -27.82 7.29 -18.66
C ILE A 139 -27.78 7.46 -20.19
N ASP A 140 -26.56 7.55 -20.73
CA ASP A 140 -26.30 7.50 -22.18
C ASP A 140 -24.93 6.87 -22.46
N LYS A 141 -24.45 6.92 -23.71
CA LYS A 141 -23.18 6.28 -24.12
C LYS A 141 -21.98 6.72 -23.28
N TYR A 142 -21.97 7.95 -22.80
CA TYR A 142 -20.83 8.54 -22.07
C TYR A 142 -21.26 9.18 -20.74
N HIS A 143 -22.40 8.76 -20.20
CA HIS A 143 -22.90 9.25 -18.93
C HIS A 143 -23.41 8.10 -18.07
N VAL A 144 -22.86 7.98 -16.87
CA VAL A 144 -23.22 6.94 -15.89
C VAL A 144 -23.60 7.53 -14.56
N ARG A 145 -24.53 6.86 -13.89
CA ARG A 145 -24.90 7.12 -12.49
C ARG A 145 -24.49 5.94 -11.62
N VAL A 146 -23.87 6.24 -10.49
CA VAL A 146 -23.46 5.24 -9.49
C VAL A 146 -24.11 5.56 -8.16
N THR A 147 -24.80 4.58 -7.58
CA THR A 147 -25.46 4.68 -6.27
C THR A 147 -24.72 3.82 -5.26
N THR A 148 -24.56 4.32 -4.03
CA THR A 148 -23.93 3.60 -2.93
C THR A 148 -25.00 2.98 -2.01
N LYS A 149 -24.71 1.82 -1.39
CA LYS A 149 -25.64 1.12 -0.47
C LYS A 149 -26.01 1.96 0.73
N LYS A 150 -25.07 2.79 1.19
CA LYS A 150 -25.23 3.75 2.27
C LYS A 150 -24.35 4.96 1.99
N VAL A 151 -24.46 6.02 2.75
CA VAL A 151 -23.55 7.17 2.67
C VAL A 151 -22.09 6.67 2.73
N PHE A 152 -21.29 7.02 1.73
CA PHE A 152 -19.90 6.61 1.61
C PHE A 152 -19.02 7.77 1.15
N PRO A 153 -18.61 8.65 2.07
CA PRO A 153 -17.93 9.90 1.74
C PRO A 153 -16.57 9.73 1.04
N ALA A 154 -15.92 8.57 1.24
CA ALA A 154 -14.67 8.24 0.60
C ALA A 154 -14.82 7.75 -0.85
N ALA A 155 -16.02 7.72 -1.45
CA ALA A 155 -16.27 7.16 -2.79
C ALA A 155 -15.31 7.70 -3.86
N ILE A 156 -15.07 9.01 -3.87
CA ILE A 156 -14.17 9.67 -4.84
C ILE A 156 -12.74 9.15 -4.71
N GLU A 157 -12.25 8.93 -3.50
CA GLU A 157 -10.93 8.35 -3.25
C GLU A 157 -10.83 6.90 -3.78
N TYR A 158 -11.92 6.11 -3.61
CA TYR A 158 -11.95 4.75 -4.13
C TYR A 158 -12.05 4.71 -5.65
N PHE A 159 -12.80 5.63 -6.28
CA PHE A 159 -12.81 5.80 -7.74
C PHE A 159 -11.50 6.35 -8.30
N ALA A 160 -10.62 6.89 -7.47
CA ALA A 160 -9.29 7.36 -7.85
C ALA A 160 -8.17 6.34 -7.54
N GLY A 161 -8.49 5.26 -6.85
CA GLY A 161 -7.51 4.28 -6.37
C GLY A 161 -7.85 2.85 -6.80
N PRO A 162 -8.52 2.05 -5.96
CA PRO A 162 -8.67 0.61 -6.20
C PRO A 162 -9.75 0.24 -7.22
N VAL A 163 -10.62 1.17 -7.66
CA VAL A 163 -11.74 0.86 -8.56
C VAL A 163 -11.34 1.15 -10.01
N VAL A 164 -10.71 0.17 -10.66
CA VAL A 164 -10.33 0.24 -12.08
C VAL A 164 -11.49 -0.19 -13.00
N ILE A 165 -11.46 0.19 -14.28
CA ILE A 165 -12.51 -0.19 -15.24
C ILE A 165 -11.98 -1.23 -16.22
N HIS A 166 -12.76 -2.29 -16.42
CA HIS A 166 -12.49 -3.39 -17.36
C HIS A 166 -13.27 -3.22 -18.67
N PRO A 167 -12.75 -3.70 -19.81
CA PRO A 167 -13.48 -3.78 -21.07
C PRO A 167 -14.58 -4.84 -20.98
N HIS A 168 -15.83 -4.43 -20.97
CA HIS A 168 -16.97 -5.29 -20.65
C HIS A 168 -17.10 -6.47 -21.61
N ALA A 169 -17.07 -6.23 -22.93
CA ALA A 169 -17.24 -7.28 -23.94
C ALA A 169 -16.12 -8.35 -23.87
N TYR A 170 -14.89 -7.93 -23.57
CA TYR A 170 -13.78 -8.84 -23.36
C TYR A 170 -13.93 -9.61 -22.04
N TYR A 171 -14.19 -8.89 -20.95
CA TYR A 171 -14.25 -9.49 -19.60
C TYR A 171 -15.42 -10.47 -19.45
N GLU A 172 -16.59 -10.17 -20.02
CA GLU A 172 -17.73 -11.07 -20.03
C GLU A 172 -17.40 -12.40 -20.74
N LYS A 173 -16.63 -12.33 -21.82
CA LYS A 173 -16.21 -13.51 -22.59
C LYS A 173 -15.17 -14.37 -21.86
N VAL A 174 -14.19 -13.76 -21.19
CA VAL A 174 -13.03 -14.49 -20.66
C VAL A 174 -13.07 -14.68 -19.13
N GLY A 175 -13.83 -13.85 -18.43
CA GLY A 175 -13.91 -13.82 -16.97
C GLY A 175 -12.61 -13.48 -16.27
N PRO A 176 -12.57 -13.56 -14.90
CA PRO A 176 -11.38 -13.26 -14.12
C PRO A 176 -10.17 -14.10 -14.49
N LYS A 177 -10.38 -15.36 -14.86
CA LYS A 177 -9.29 -16.27 -15.27
C LYS A 177 -8.64 -15.81 -16.57
N GLY A 178 -9.44 -15.51 -17.59
CA GLY A 178 -8.91 -15.06 -18.88
C GLY A 178 -8.27 -13.67 -18.77
N GLN A 179 -8.82 -12.78 -17.94
CA GLN A 179 -8.24 -11.48 -17.65
C GLN A 179 -6.88 -11.60 -16.92
N ASN A 180 -6.70 -12.62 -16.08
CA ASN A 180 -5.40 -12.93 -15.49
C ASN A 180 -4.38 -13.46 -16.50
N GLU A 181 -4.82 -14.32 -17.44
CA GLU A 181 -3.94 -14.94 -18.43
C GLU A 181 -3.52 -13.97 -19.54
N LYS A 182 -4.44 -13.11 -19.97
CA LYS A 182 -4.24 -12.08 -21.02
C LYS A 182 -4.87 -10.76 -20.57
N PRO A 183 -4.20 -9.99 -19.73
CA PRO A 183 -4.74 -8.75 -19.19
C PRO A 183 -5.00 -7.73 -20.30
N VAL A 184 -6.22 -7.19 -20.33
CA VAL A 184 -6.64 -6.09 -21.20
C VAL A 184 -7.14 -4.94 -20.33
N GLY A 185 -6.52 -3.78 -20.47
CA GLY A 185 -6.86 -2.55 -19.76
C GLY A 185 -6.78 -1.35 -20.69
N SER A 186 -6.86 -0.15 -20.12
CA SER A 186 -6.79 1.14 -20.84
C SER A 186 -5.50 1.90 -20.56
N GLY A 187 -4.64 1.39 -19.67
CA GLY A 187 -3.52 2.11 -19.07
C GLY A 187 -2.35 2.43 -19.99
N PRO A 188 -1.35 3.15 -19.45
CA PRO A 188 -0.17 3.58 -20.22
C PRO A 188 0.77 2.44 -20.62
N PHE A 189 0.62 1.24 -20.06
CA PHE A 189 1.36 0.04 -20.42
C PHE A 189 0.42 -1.15 -20.64
N LYS A 190 0.83 -2.06 -21.53
CA LYS A 190 0.15 -3.32 -21.85
C LYS A 190 0.98 -4.49 -21.36
N VAL A 191 0.34 -5.54 -20.88
CA VAL A 191 1.02 -6.82 -20.61
C VAL A 191 1.27 -7.53 -21.92
N THR A 192 2.54 -7.82 -22.23
CA THR A 192 2.93 -8.55 -23.44
C THR A 192 3.44 -9.95 -23.16
N ALA A 193 3.92 -10.21 -21.94
CA ALA A 193 4.28 -11.54 -21.47
C ALA A 193 3.95 -11.69 -19.99
N TYR A 194 3.45 -12.85 -19.60
CA TYR A 194 3.21 -13.20 -18.19
C TYR A 194 3.54 -14.68 -17.94
N SER A 195 4.46 -14.89 -17.01
CA SER A 195 4.82 -16.21 -16.49
C SER A 195 4.48 -16.24 -15.00
N PRO A 196 3.36 -16.87 -14.59
CA PRO A 196 2.88 -16.86 -13.22
C PRO A 196 3.99 -17.28 -12.21
N GLY A 197 4.13 -16.49 -11.15
CA GLY A 197 5.13 -16.71 -10.10
C GLY A 197 6.58 -16.39 -10.49
N LYS A 198 6.86 -16.02 -11.76
CA LYS A 198 8.23 -15.77 -12.25
C LYS A 198 8.44 -14.34 -12.74
N SER A 199 7.62 -13.89 -13.70
CA SER A 199 7.83 -12.58 -14.33
C SER A 199 6.59 -12.07 -15.05
N ILE A 200 6.56 -10.75 -15.27
CA ILE A 200 5.61 -10.08 -16.16
C ILE A 200 6.34 -8.98 -16.92
N THR A 201 6.05 -8.84 -18.22
CA THR A 201 6.58 -7.78 -19.07
C THR A 201 5.46 -6.81 -19.44
N LEU A 202 5.71 -5.54 -19.21
CA LEU A 202 4.82 -4.44 -19.57
C LEU A 202 5.49 -3.63 -20.69
N GLU A 203 4.77 -3.39 -21.78
CA GLU A 203 5.24 -2.53 -22.87
C GLU A 203 4.40 -1.26 -22.95
N ARG A 204 5.04 -0.15 -23.32
CA ARG A 204 4.37 1.14 -23.48
C ARG A 204 3.19 1.02 -24.45
N ASN A 205 2.06 1.59 -24.05
CA ASN A 205 0.89 1.72 -24.92
C ASN A 205 1.00 2.99 -25.78
N PRO A 206 1.35 2.92 -27.07
CA PRO A 206 1.50 4.11 -27.91
C PRO A 206 0.16 4.80 -28.20
N ALA A 207 -0.97 4.08 -28.05
CA ALA A 207 -2.32 4.60 -28.22
C ALA A 207 -2.92 5.20 -26.95
N TYR A 208 -2.11 5.31 -25.87
CA TYR A 208 -2.62 5.86 -24.60
C TYR A 208 -3.12 7.30 -24.79
N PHE A 209 -4.32 7.59 -24.29
CA PHE A 209 -5.01 8.86 -24.53
C PHE A 209 -4.25 10.05 -23.90
N LYS A 210 -4.01 11.08 -24.72
CA LYS A 210 -3.15 12.24 -24.36
C LYS A 210 -3.75 13.10 -23.24
N ALA A 211 -5.06 13.08 -23.06
CA ALA A 211 -5.75 13.88 -22.05
C ALA A 211 -5.72 13.25 -20.64
N SER A 212 -5.07 12.08 -20.47
CA SER A 212 -4.88 11.47 -19.16
C SER A 212 -4.02 12.36 -18.26
N PRO A 213 -4.35 12.48 -16.97
CA PRO A 213 -3.46 13.11 -15.99
C PRO A 213 -2.19 12.29 -15.72
N LYS A 214 -2.16 10.99 -16.05
CA LYS A 214 -0.92 10.21 -16.11
C LYS A 214 -0.11 10.68 -17.32
N ALA A 215 1.18 10.90 -17.12
CA ALA A 215 2.07 11.31 -18.23
C ALA A 215 2.15 10.22 -19.32
N GLN A 216 2.45 10.64 -20.55
CA GLN A 216 2.82 9.72 -21.61
C GLN A 216 4.12 9.02 -21.25
N ALA A 217 4.13 7.69 -21.17
CA ALA A 217 5.27 6.91 -20.73
C ALA A 217 6.53 7.20 -21.61
N LYS A 218 7.65 7.45 -20.95
CA LYS A 218 8.95 7.64 -21.60
C LYS A 218 9.69 6.32 -21.76
N ILE A 219 9.52 5.41 -20.82
CA ILE A 219 10.11 4.06 -20.84
C ILE A 219 9.33 3.18 -21.84
N ASN A 220 10.06 2.37 -22.62
CA ASN A 220 9.47 1.48 -23.61
C ASN A 220 8.93 0.19 -23.01
N ARG A 221 9.66 -0.38 -22.04
CA ARG A 221 9.39 -1.70 -21.47
C ARG A 221 9.77 -1.75 -19.98
N ILE A 222 9.02 -2.54 -19.24
CA ILE A 222 9.31 -2.86 -17.83
C ILE A 222 9.28 -4.38 -17.69
N ASP A 223 10.44 -4.95 -17.38
CA ASP A 223 10.59 -6.39 -17.10
C ASP A 223 10.59 -6.59 -15.61
N ILE A 224 9.47 -7.07 -15.07
CA ILE A 224 9.28 -7.34 -13.64
C ILE A 224 9.57 -8.80 -13.36
N ARG A 225 10.54 -9.09 -12.50
CA ARG A 225 10.91 -10.43 -12.03
C ARG A 225 10.53 -10.60 -10.56
N PHE A 226 9.94 -11.74 -10.24
CA PHE A 226 9.57 -12.04 -8.85
C PHE A 226 10.71 -12.84 -8.22
N ILE A 227 11.54 -12.16 -7.43
CA ILE A 227 12.74 -12.70 -6.79
C ILE A 227 12.54 -12.60 -5.27
N PRO A 228 12.09 -13.67 -4.58
CA PRO A 228 11.81 -13.62 -3.14
C PRO A 228 13.07 -13.38 -2.29
N ASP A 229 14.22 -13.87 -2.74
CA ASP A 229 15.47 -13.71 -2.01
C ASP A 229 16.06 -12.31 -2.16
N ARG A 230 16.15 -11.58 -1.07
CA ARG A 230 16.66 -10.21 -1.03
C ARG A 230 18.13 -10.12 -1.40
N GLN A 231 18.94 -11.11 -1.01
CA GLN A 231 20.38 -11.09 -1.33
C GLN A 231 20.62 -11.24 -2.83
N THR A 232 19.79 -12.04 -3.49
CA THR A 232 19.79 -12.16 -4.95
C THR A 232 19.43 -10.82 -5.61
N GLN A 233 18.39 -10.13 -5.13
CA GLN A 233 18.04 -8.79 -5.66
C GLN A 233 19.19 -7.79 -5.50
N LEU A 234 19.87 -7.81 -4.34
CA LEU A 234 21.02 -6.94 -4.07
C LEU A 234 22.23 -7.30 -4.96
N ALA A 235 22.53 -8.57 -5.12
CA ALA A 235 23.61 -9.00 -5.99
C ALA A 235 23.36 -8.58 -7.46
N GLU A 236 22.12 -8.75 -7.93
CA GLU A 236 21.76 -8.38 -9.30
C GLU A 236 21.77 -6.87 -9.55
N ILE A 237 21.30 -6.03 -8.62
CA ILE A 237 21.37 -4.57 -8.81
C ILE A 237 22.82 -4.06 -8.77
N LEU A 238 23.69 -4.68 -7.97
CA LEU A 238 25.12 -4.37 -7.90
C LEU A 238 25.88 -4.80 -9.14
N SER A 239 25.46 -5.88 -9.82
CA SER A 239 26.07 -6.41 -11.05
C SER A 239 25.42 -5.91 -12.34
N ASP A 240 24.56 -4.87 -12.26
CA ASP A 240 23.81 -4.34 -13.41
C ASP A 240 22.85 -5.36 -14.05
N GLY A 241 22.34 -6.32 -13.27
CA GLY A 241 21.26 -7.24 -13.66
C GLY A 241 19.87 -6.67 -13.45
N LEU A 242 19.73 -5.64 -12.60
CA LEU A 242 18.50 -4.90 -12.31
C LEU A 242 18.75 -3.39 -12.35
N ASP A 243 17.70 -2.63 -12.70
CA ASP A 243 17.70 -1.16 -12.71
C ASP A 243 16.95 -0.57 -11.52
N PHE A 244 16.07 -1.35 -10.89
CA PHE A 244 15.18 -0.87 -9.84
C PHE A 244 14.77 -1.99 -8.87
N ILE A 245 14.85 -1.70 -7.57
CA ILE A 245 14.28 -2.51 -6.49
C ILE A 245 13.63 -1.61 -5.44
N MET A 246 12.66 -2.12 -4.69
CA MET A 246 12.00 -1.38 -3.62
C MET A 246 11.92 -2.17 -2.32
N SER A 247 11.50 -1.49 -1.25
CA SER A 247 11.43 -2.08 0.11
C SER A 247 12.78 -2.62 0.59
N VAL A 248 13.86 -1.92 0.23
CA VAL A 248 15.21 -2.26 0.68
C VAL A 248 15.31 -1.97 2.18
N PRO A 249 15.81 -2.89 3.01
CA PRO A 249 16.10 -2.62 4.41
C PRO A 249 17.08 -1.44 4.58
N LYS A 250 16.89 -0.63 5.62
CA LYS A 250 17.66 0.60 5.82
C LYS A 250 19.19 0.38 5.82
N ASP A 251 19.66 -0.64 6.52
CA ASP A 251 21.07 -1.00 6.60
C ASP A 251 21.68 -1.33 5.23
N GLN A 252 20.91 -2.02 4.39
CA GLN A 252 21.30 -2.33 3.01
C GLN A 252 21.20 -1.08 2.10
N ALA A 253 20.18 -0.26 2.30
CA ALA A 253 20.04 1.03 1.61
C ALA A 253 21.23 1.95 1.89
N ASP A 254 21.68 2.03 3.14
CA ASP A 254 22.88 2.80 3.53
C ASP A 254 24.16 2.29 2.82
N GLN A 255 24.29 0.97 2.64
CA GLN A 255 25.42 0.38 1.90
C GLN A 255 25.33 0.70 0.40
N LEU A 256 24.15 0.60 -0.21
CA LEU A 256 23.93 0.88 -1.63
C LEU A 256 24.14 2.38 -1.96
N GLN A 257 23.92 3.28 -1.00
CA GLN A 257 24.12 4.72 -1.16
C GLN A 257 25.59 5.07 -1.52
N ALA A 258 26.55 4.23 -1.14
CA ALA A 258 27.97 4.41 -1.43
C ALA A 258 28.37 3.95 -2.85
N VAL A 259 27.46 3.32 -3.60
CA VAL A 259 27.74 2.75 -4.93
C VAL A 259 27.49 3.81 -6.01
N PRO A 260 28.51 4.28 -6.77
CA PRO A 260 28.35 5.41 -7.70
C PRO A 260 27.37 5.17 -8.86
N THR A 261 27.14 3.90 -9.23
CA THR A 261 26.22 3.52 -10.32
C THR A 261 24.77 3.45 -9.87
N LEU A 262 24.52 3.57 -8.56
CA LEU A 262 23.20 3.50 -7.95
C LEU A 262 22.80 4.83 -7.29
N GLN A 263 21.51 5.01 -7.10
CA GLN A 263 20.94 6.00 -6.21
C GLN A 263 19.99 5.29 -5.23
N VAL A 264 19.96 5.76 -4.01
CA VAL A 264 18.97 5.34 -3.00
C VAL A 264 18.02 6.51 -2.76
N VAL A 265 16.73 6.24 -2.91
CA VAL A 265 15.68 7.22 -2.65
C VAL A 265 14.82 6.67 -1.52
N SER A 266 14.67 7.45 -0.45
CA SER A 266 13.69 7.15 0.60
C SER A 266 12.45 8.01 0.42
N GLY A 267 11.28 7.42 0.64
CA GLY A 267 10.00 8.11 0.58
C GLY A 267 9.18 7.89 1.85
N GLU A 268 8.61 8.97 2.40
CA GLU A 268 7.57 8.85 3.41
C GLU A 268 6.36 8.16 2.81
N THR A 269 5.72 7.26 3.58
CA THR A 269 4.52 6.57 3.12
C THR A 269 3.34 6.84 4.05
N MET A 270 2.12 6.63 3.54
CA MET A 270 0.89 6.68 4.36
C MET A 270 0.80 5.53 5.37
N ARG A 271 1.86 4.73 5.49
CA ARG A 271 1.94 3.64 6.45
C ARG A 271 2.32 4.17 7.83
N ILE A 272 1.42 4.03 8.78
CA ILE A 272 1.64 4.36 10.18
C ILE A 272 2.13 3.13 10.96
N VAL A 273 3.00 3.36 11.93
CA VAL A 273 3.46 2.36 12.90
C VAL A 273 2.93 2.75 14.27
N PHE A 274 2.38 1.79 14.97
CA PHE A 274 1.76 2.03 16.28
C PHE A 274 1.71 0.77 17.14
N MET A 275 1.47 0.96 18.41
CA MET A 275 1.12 -0.12 19.33
C MET A 275 -0.33 0.05 19.79
N GLN A 276 -1.06 -1.06 19.91
CA GLN A 276 -2.32 -1.11 20.66
C GLN A 276 -2.09 -1.76 22.02
N MET A 277 -2.91 -1.38 22.96
CA MET A 277 -2.98 -1.91 24.33
C MET A 277 -4.34 -2.52 24.55
N ASN A 278 -4.38 -3.79 24.91
CA ASN A 278 -5.64 -4.50 25.14
C ASN A 278 -6.24 -4.09 26.49
N ILE A 279 -7.35 -3.38 26.44
CA ILE A 279 -8.07 -2.92 27.64
C ILE A 279 -9.48 -3.54 27.78
N LEU A 280 -9.77 -4.57 26.99
CA LEU A 280 -11.04 -5.31 27.11
C LEU A 280 -11.21 -5.88 28.51
N ASP A 281 -12.46 -6.15 28.92
CA ASP A 281 -12.76 -6.69 30.25
C ASP A 281 -12.08 -8.05 30.50
N ASN A 282 -11.91 -8.84 29.46
CA ASN A 282 -11.23 -10.14 29.49
C ASN A 282 -9.75 -10.08 29.08
N THR A 283 -9.13 -8.90 29.14
CA THR A 283 -7.72 -8.74 28.76
C THR A 283 -6.81 -9.64 29.61
N PRO A 284 -5.80 -10.29 29.00
CA PRO A 284 -4.78 -11.02 29.76
C PRO A 284 -3.84 -10.11 30.57
N ALA A 285 -3.93 -8.78 30.40
CA ALA A 285 -3.13 -7.78 31.07
C ALA A 285 -4.00 -6.69 31.73
N PRO A 286 -4.68 -6.97 32.87
CA PRO A 286 -5.57 -6.01 33.53
C PRO A 286 -4.90 -4.66 33.89
N ALA A 287 -3.60 -4.65 34.11
CA ALA A 287 -2.81 -3.42 34.32
C ALA A 287 -2.97 -2.39 33.20
N LEU A 288 -3.21 -2.82 31.95
CA LEU A 288 -3.42 -1.92 30.81
C LEU A 288 -4.75 -1.16 30.87
N ARG A 289 -5.69 -1.57 31.73
CA ARG A 289 -6.95 -0.83 31.97
C ARG A 289 -6.71 0.46 32.77
N ASP A 290 -5.61 0.53 33.54
CA ASP A 290 -5.20 1.76 34.22
C ASP A 290 -4.58 2.75 33.23
N GLU A 291 -5.16 3.94 33.11
CA GLU A 291 -4.71 4.99 32.22
C GLU A 291 -3.27 5.43 32.53
N ARG A 292 -2.85 5.39 33.80
CA ARG A 292 -1.48 5.75 34.21
C ARG A 292 -0.45 4.79 33.60
N VAL A 293 -0.75 3.49 33.53
CA VAL A 293 0.09 2.48 32.87
C VAL A 293 0.21 2.77 31.38
N ARG A 294 -0.90 3.07 30.71
CA ARG A 294 -0.89 3.39 29.28
C ARG A 294 -0.10 4.67 28.96
N ARG A 295 -0.27 5.70 29.81
CA ARG A 295 0.52 6.94 29.71
C ARG A 295 2.00 6.70 29.99
N ALA A 296 2.35 5.85 30.94
CA ALA A 296 3.74 5.45 31.19
C ALA A 296 4.38 4.80 29.97
N ILE A 297 3.68 3.88 29.31
CA ILE A 297 4.14 3.23 28.06
C ILE A 297 4.39 4.30 26.98
N ASN A 298 3.48 5.28 26.83
CA ASN A 298 3.63 6.37 25.87
C ASN A 298 4.85 7.27 26.17
N HIS A 299 5.13 7.59 27.46
CA HIS A 299 6.30 8.39 27.86
C HIS A 299 7.61 7.60 27.81
N ALA A 300 7.56 6.26 27.84
CA ALA A 300 8.74 5.41 27.86
C ALA A 300 9.48 5.37 26.52
N ILE A 301 8.84 5.69 25.40
CA ILE A 301 9.38 5.44 24.04
C ILE A 301 9.85 6.75 23.39
N ASP A 302 11.14 6.82 23.05
CA ASP A 302 11.75 7.94 22.32
C ASP A 302 11.53 7.78 20.81
N ARG A 303 10.44 8.38 20.31
CA ARG A 303 10.06 8.34 18.90
C ARG A 303 11.06 9.06 17.99
N GLU A 304 11.61 10.17 18.46
CA GLU A 304 12.61 10.96 17.72
C GLU A 304 13.92 10.18 17.55
N ALA A 305 14.41 9.56 18.61
CA ALA A 305 15.59 8.71 18.54
C ALA A 305 15.35 7.47 17.66
N MET A 306 14.18 6.86 17.73
CA MET A 306 13.81 5.74 16.84
C MET A 306 13.82 6.16 15.38
N VAL A 307 13.18 7.28 15.03
CA VAL A 307 13.17 7.80 13.67
C VAL A 307 14.59 8.09 13.20
N LYS A 308 15.37 8.82 14.01
CA LYS A 308 16.73 9.24 13.64
C LYS A 308 17.69 8.05 13.44
N ASN A 309 17.65 7.06 14.34
CA ASN A 309 18.72 6.06 14.43
C ASN A 309 18.35 4.69 13.86
N ILE A 310 17.04 4.36 13.77
CA ILE A 310 16.59 3.01 13.41
C ILE A 310 15.73 3.02 12.14
N VAL A 311 14.75 3.93 12.04
CA VAL A 311 13.81 3.96 10.92
C VAL A 311 14.42 4.70 9.73
N GLY A 312 15.00 5.87 9.96
CA GLY A 312 15.77 6.63 8.97
C GLY A 312 14.96 7.68 8.19
N ALA A 313 15.58 8.20 7.14
CA ALA A 313 15.05 9.27 6.31
C ALA A 313 13.71 8.88 5.64
N GLY A 314 12.83 9.86 5.47
CA GLY A 314 11.48 9.62 4.96
C GLY A 314 10.49 9.13 6.02
N SER A 315 10.82 9.26 7.31
CA SER A 315 9.95 8.98 8.44
C SER A 315 9.83 10.21 9.35
N ARG A 316 8.72 10.32 10.04
CA ARG A 316 8.52 11.31 11.12
C ARG A 316 7.71 10.71 12.26
N PRO A 317 7.91 11.19 13.51
CA PRO A 317 7.05 10.83 14.62
C PRO A 317 5.59 11.20 14.36
N LEU A 318 4.67 10.37 14.84
CA LEU A 318 3.23 10.61 14.77
C LEU A 318 2.66 10.81 16.17
N ALA A 319 1.63 11.66 16.27
CA ALA A 319 0.90 11.90 17.53
C ALA A 319 -0.47 11.20 17.54
N THR A 320 -0.98 10.74 16.40
CA THR A 320 -2.30 10.12 16.24
C THR A 320 -2.25 8.88 15.33
N ILE A 321 -3.32 8.08 15.34
CA ILE A 321 -3.44 6.83 14.58
C ILE A 321 -4.05 7.08 13.20
N CYS A 322 -3.45 8.00 12.46
CA CYS A 322 -3.72 8.28 11.05
C CYS A 322 -2.49 8.94 10.42
N PHE A 323 -2.41 8.93 9.10
CA PHE A 323 -1.34 9.63 8.40
C PHE A 323 -1.77 11.09 8.13
N PRO A 324 -0.92 12.10 8.37
CA PRO A 324 -1.32 13.50 8.40
C PRO A 324 -1.95 14.07 7.14
N THR A 325 -1.73 13.47 5.95
CA THR A 325 -2.40 13.93 4.72
C THR A 325 -3.78 13.34 4.52
N GLN A 326 -4.15 12.30 5.28
CA GLN A 326 -5.46 11.66 5.16
C GLN A 326 -6.57 12.64 5.54
N VAL A 327 -7.64 12.66 4.75
CA VAL A 327 -8.81 13.49 5.02
C VAL A 327 -9.34 13.21 6.43
N GLY A 328 -9.43 14.26 7.24
CA GLY A 328 -9.87 14.17 8.63
C GLY A 328 -8.80 13.80 9.66
N CYS A 329 -7.58 13.48 9.26
CA CYS A 329 -6.47 13.27 10.18
C CYS A 329 -5.98 14.60 10.75
N THR A 330 -5.88 14.66 12.08
CA THR A 330 -5.32 15.82 12.81
C THR A 330 -4.84 15.39 14.17
N ASP A 331 -3.86 16.09 14.71
CA ASP A 331 -3.40 15.98 16.09
C ASP A 331 -3.74 17.24 16.93
N GLU A 332 -4.58 18.11 16.38
CA GLU A 332 -4.98 19.35 17.03
C GLU A 332 -5.74 19.08 18.33
N GLY A 333 -5.19 19.57 19.44
CA GLY A 333 -5.75 19.40 20.78
C GLY A 333 -5.62 17.99 21.35
N ALA A 334 -4.96 17.06 20.68
CA ALA A 334 -4.67 15.72 21.16
C ALA A 334 -3.48 15.72 22.15
N ALA A 335 -3.51 14.86 23.16
CA ALA A 335 -2.40 14.72 24.09
C ALA A 335 -1.12 14.25 23.36
N ARG A 336 -0.01 14.90 23.65
CA ARG A 336 1.32 14.53 23.15
C ARG A 336 2.17 14.01 24.32
N TYR A 337 2.84 12.90 24.08
CA TYR A 337 3.68 12.20 25.06
C TYR A 337 5.14 12.34 24.67
N ALA A 338 5.81 13.37 25.26
CA ALA A 338 7.26 13.49 25.15
C ALA A 338 7.96 12.29 25.82
N TYR A 339 9.11 11.89 25.29
CA TYR A 339 9.97 10.90 25.94
C TYR A 339 10.39 11.41 27.34
N ASP A 340 9.96 10.71 28.36
CA ASP A 340 10.24 11.02 29.76
C ASP A 340 10.21 9.73 30.59
N PRO A 341 11.33 9.00 30.65
CA PRO A 341 11.41 7.76 31.41
C PRO A 341 11.25 7.95 32.92
N ALA A 342 11.56 9.14 33.47
CA ALA A 342 11.34 9.43 34.87
C ALA A 342 9.85 9.52 35.20
N LYS A 343 9.10 10.25 34.38
CA LYS A 343 7.64 10.34 34.47
C LYS A 343 6.97 8.98 34.23
N ALA A 344 7.47 8.18 33.29
CA ALA A 344 6.97 6.84 33.05
C ALA A 344 7.09 5.96 34.32
N LYS A 345 8.26 5.98 34.99
CA LYS A 345 8.48 5.26 36.26
C LYS A 345 7.55 5.75 37.37
N ALA A 346 7.38 7.08 37.51
CA ALA A 346 6.49 7.66 38.49
C ALA A 346 5.04 7.19 38.30
N LEU A 347 4.53 7.25 37.05
CA LEU A 347 3.18 6.78 36.71
C LEU A 347 2.98 5.28 37.00
N LEU A 348 3.99 4.45 36.70
CA LEU A 348 3.93 3.01 37.04
C LEU A 348 3.90 2.80 38.56
N ALA A 349 4.69 3.54 39.33
CA ALA A 349 4.69 3.47 40.80
C ALA A 349 3.34 3.89 41.38
N GLU A 350 2.77 5.01 40.90
CA GLU A 350 1.43 5.49 41.28
C GLU A 350 0.31 4.48 40.95
N ALA A 351 0.49 3.70 39.87
CA ALA A 351 -0.42 2.63 39.48
C ALA A 351 -0.20 1.31 40.26
N GLY A 352 0.78 1.27 41.21
CA GLY A 352 1.08 0.08 42.02
C GLY A 352 2.15 -0.84 41.42
N PHE A 353 2.84 -0.43 40.38
CA PHE A 353 3.86 -1.23 39.67
C PHE A 353 5.29 -0.72 39.85
N ALA A 354 5.63 -0.19 41.06
CA ALA A 354 6.97 0.29 41.37
C ALA A 354 8.07 -0.79 41.20
N ASN A 355 7.72 -2.08 41.38
CA ASN A 355 8.62 -3.22 41.21
C ASN A 355 8.63 -3.78 39.77
N GLY A 356 7.99 -3.09 38.84
CA GLY A 356 7.89 -3.48 37.43
C GLY A 356 6.62 -4.24 37.08
N LEU A 357 6.46 -4.46 35.79
CA LEU A 357 5.26 -5.06 35.17
C LEU A 357 5.71 -5.99 34.02
N ASP A 358 5.04 -7.14 33.88
CA ASP A 358 5.27 -8.09 32.79
C ASP A 358 4.17 -7.95 31.74
N LEU A 359 4.55 -7.68 30.47
CA LEU A 359 3.62 -7.50 29.35
C LEU A 359 4.17 -8.19 28.10
N ASP A 360 3.47 -9.17 27.55
CA ASP A 360 3.83 -9.76 26.24
C ASP A 360 3.54 -8.78 25.11
N ILE A 361 4.43 -8.75 24.12
CA ILE A 361 4.24 -8.00 22.89
C ILE A 361 4.19 -8.93 21.68
N VAL A 362 3.17 -8.77 20.83
CA VAL A 362 3.07 -9.46 19.55
C VAL A 362 3.41 -8.51 18.39
N ALA A 363 4.21 -8.97 17.43
CA ALA A 363 4.62 -8.22 16.26
C ALA A 363 4.77 -9.12 15.04
N TYR A 364 4.78 -8.53 13.82
CA TYR A 364 4.91 -9.30 12.57
C TYR A 364 5.89 -8.67 11.56
N ARG A 365 6.24 -7.42 11.75
CA ARG A 365 7.16 -6.66 10.88
C ARG A 365 8.15 -5.88 11.73
N GLU A 366 9.23 -5.46 11.10
CA GLU A 366 10.20 -4.53 11.68
C GLU A 366 10.72 -5.01 13.04
N ARG A 367 11.27 -6.24 13.06
CA ARG A 367 11.74 -6.89 14.31
C ARG A 367 12.71 -6.01 15.10
N ASN A 368 13.67 -5.37 14.42
CA ASN A 368 14.64 -4.47 15.03
C ASN A 368 13.99 -3.27 15.74
N GLN A 369 12.91 -2.75 15.14
CA GLN A 369 12.13 -1.65 15.75
C GLN A 369 11.37 -2.15 16.98
N THR A 370 10.81 -3.36 16.95
CA THR A 370 10.16 -3.97 18.11
C THR A 370 11.14 -4.20 19.25
N GLU A 371 12.33 -4.70 18.94
CA GLU A 371 13.40 -4.93 19.94
C GLU A 371 13.89 -3.62 20.59
N ALA A 372 13.95 -2.52 19.82
CA ALA A 372 14.24 -1.21 20.37
C ALA A 372 13.14 -0.72 21.34
N ILE A 373 11.86 -0.90 20.97
CA ILE A 373 10.71 -0.60 21.85
C ILE A 373 10.81 -1.39 23.15
N ILE A 374 11.14 -2.67 23.08
CA ILE A 374 11.35 -3.53 24.25
C ILE A 374 12.47 -2.97 25.14
N GLY A 375 13.55 -2.46 24.55
CA GLY A 375 14.63 -1.78 25.27
C GLY A 375 14.15 -0.56 26.05
N TYR A 376 13.35 0.30 25.44
CA TYR A 376 12.73 1.45 26.09
C TYR A 376 11.78 1.06 27.23
N LEU A 377 10.92 0.07 27.02
CA LEU A 377 10.00 -0.44 28.04
C LEU A 377 10.75 -1.04 29.23
N LYS A 378 11.81 -1.80 28.97
CA LYS A 378 12.67 -2.38 30.01
C LYS A 378 13.34 -1.29 30.88
N ALA A 379 13.75 -0.17 30.27
CA ALA A 379 14.41 0.93 30.98
C ALA A 379 13.50 1.59 32.05
N VAL A 380 12.19 1.44 31.93
CA VAL A 380 11.20 1.96 32.89
C VAL A 380 10.60 0.86 33.78
N GLY A 381 11.08 -0.38 33.70
CA GLY A 381 10.63 -1.51 34.54
C GLY A 381 9.52 -2.36 33.92
N ILE A 382 9.17 -2.16 32.65
CA ILE A 382 8.24 -3.05 31.94
C ILE A 382 9.06 -4.14 31.24
N ARG A 383 8.90 -5.37 31.70
CA ARG A 383 9.54 -6.55 31.10
C ARG A 383 8.63 -7.10 30.02
N THR A 384 9.17 -7.31 28.82
CA THR A 384 8.39 -7.76 27.67
C THR A 384 8.95 -9.03 27.07
N ASN A 385 8.05 -9.98 26.74
CA ASN A 385 8.36 -11.17 25.98
C ASN A 385 7.82 -11.00 24.56
N LEU A 386 8.71 -11.10 23.53
CA LEU A 386 8.37 -10.90 22.13
C LEU A 386 7.85 -12.20 21.49
N ARG A 387 6.65 -12.16 20.95
CA ARG A 387 6.12 -13.15 20.04
C ARG A 387 6.10 -12.56 18.63
N PHE A 388 7.10 -12.92 17.82
CA PHE A 388 7.17 -12.46 16.42
C PHE A 388 6.48 -13.48 15.51
N LEU A 389 5.38 -13.06 14.85
CA LEU A 389 4.42 -13.94 14.19
C LEU A 389 4.30 -13.57 12.69
N GLN A 390 3.72 -14.46 11.90
CA GLN A 390 3.18 -14.10 10.59
C GLN A 390 1.90 -13.28 10.76
N TYR A 391 1.58 -12.43 9.79
CA TYR A 391 0.45 -11.47 9.90
C TYR A 391 -0.89 -12.13 10.24
N ALA A 392 -1.23 -13.26 9.60
CA ALA A 392 -2.47 -13.98 9.89
C ALA A 392 -2.52 -14.44 11.36
N ALA A 393 -1.45 -15.02 11.88
CA ALA A 393 -1.36 -15.47 13.26
C ALA A 393 -1.40 -14.29 14.27
N LEU A 394 -0.81 -13.14 13.92
CA LEU A 394 -0.93 -11.93 14.73
C LEU A 394 -2.38 -11.48 14.81
N ARG A 395 -3.10 -11.42 13.68
CA ARG A 395 -4.52 -11.07 13.66
C ARG A 395 -5.37 -12.02 14.52
N ASP A 396 -5.11 -13.32 14.44
CA ASP A 396 -5.82 -14.31 15.26
C ASP A 396 -5.62 -14.06 16.76
N VAL A 397 -4.40 -13.70 17.17
CA VAL A 397 -4.10 -13.35 18.57
C VAL A 397 -4.84 -12.08 19.01
N ILE A 398 -4.90 -11.06 18.13
CA ILE A 398 -5.62 -9.79 18.41
C ILE A 398 -7.13 -10.04 18.50
N THR A 399 -7.71 -10.65 17.47
CA THR A 399 -9.17 -10.82 17.35
C THR A 399 -9.75 -11.80 18.39
N SER A 400 -8.92 -12.73 18.90
CA SER A 400 -9.27 -13.60 20.01
C SER A 400 -9.12 -12.94 21.40
N GLY A 401 -8.70 -11.67 21.48
CA GLY A 401 -8.48 -10.93 22.73
C GLY A 401 -7.27 -11.37 23.54
N LYS A 402 -6.39 -12.21 22.98
CA LYS A 402 -5.21 -12.78 23.68
C LYS A 402 -3.96 -11.91 23.61
N ALA A 403 -3.94 -10.85 22.80
CA ALA A 403 -2.86 -9.89 22.80
C ALA A 403 -2.84 -9.06 24.09
N MET A 404 -1.67 -8.75 24.65
CA MET A 404 -1.48 -7.71 25.66
C MET A 404 -1.11 -6.40 24.97
N LEU A 405 0.10 -6.35 24.39
CA LEU A 405 0.59 -5.27 23.56
C LEU A 405 0.74 -5.76 22.12
N THR A 406 0.49 -4.89 21.16
CA THR A 406 0.79 -5.15 19.75
C THR A 406 1.76 -4.11 19.22
N HIS A 407 2.66 -4.51 18.32
CA HIS A 407 3.41 -3.58 17.46
C HIS A 407 3.09 -3.91 16.02
N GLN A 408 2.46 -2.97 15.33
CA GLN A 408 1.92 -3.22 13.99
C GLN A 408 1.95 -1.98 13.11
N THR A 409 1.71 -2.18 11.82
CA THR A 409 1.69 -1.13 10.81
C THR A 409 0.41 -1.20 9.99
N TRP A 410 -0.05 -0.04 9.50
CA TRP A 410 -1.18 0.02 8.59
C TRP A 410 -0.96 1.06 7.49
N GLY A 411 -1.17 0.69 6.22
CA GLY A 411 -0.96 1.54 5.04
C GLY A 411 -2.25 1.95 4.33
N SER A 412 -3.42 1.77 4.94
CA SER A 412 -4.75 2.18 4.44
C SER A 412 -5.05 1.79 2.97
N PHE A 413 -4.37 0.79 2.41
CA PHE A 413 -4.38 0.46 0.97
C PHE A 413 -4.07 1.66 0.07
N SER A 414 -3.28 2.63 0.57
CA SER A 414 -2.98 3.91 -0.08
C SER A 414 -4.19 4.84 -0.24
N VAL A 415 -5.29 4.56 0.45
CA VAL A 415 -6.48 5.42 0.53
C VAL A 415 -6.17 6.62 1.44
N ASN A 416 -6.31 7.83 0.90
CA ASN A 416 -5.97 9.07 1.61
C ASN A 416 -7.15 9.60 2.43
N ASP A 417 -7.75 8.73 3.24
CA ASP A 417 -8.91 9.05 4.09
C ASP A 417 -8.80 8.33 5.44
N THR A 418 -9.12 9.02 6.53
CA THR A 418 -9.05 8.49 7.90
C THR A 418 -9.97 7.26 8.09
N SER A 419 -11.08 7.19 7.35
CA SER A 419 -12.00 6.03 7.36
C SER A 419 -11.34 4.71 6.99
N ALA A 420 -10.24 4.75 6.23
CA ALA A 420 -9.48 3.57 5.84
C ALA A 420 -8.43 3.13 6.89
N SER A 421 -8.26 3.86 7.98
CA SER A 421 -7.25 3.57 9.01
C SER A 421 -7.85 3.46 10.41
N THR A 422 -8.14 4.56 11.07
CA THR A 422 -8.52 4.62 12.49
C THR A 422 -9.72 3.75 12.87
N PRO A 423 -10.83 3.68 12.08
CA PRO A 423 -11.99 2.86 12.43
C PRO A 423 -11.71 1.36 12.50
N ASN A 424 -10.65 0.86 11.83
CA ASN A 424 -10.29 -0.55 11.91
C ASN A 424 -9.93 -0.98 13.33
N TYR A 425 -9.39 -0.04 14.12
CA TYR A 425 -8.82 -0.29 15.44
C TYR A 425 -9.62 0.32 16.59
N PHE A 426 -10.66 1.17 16.29
CA PHE A 426 -11.36 1.94 17.33
C PHE A 426 -12.87 2.10 17.09
N ALA A 427 -13.47 1.40 16.10
CA ALA A 427 -14.90 1.47 15.81
C ALA A 427 -15.60 0.11 15.96
N PHE A 428 -15.22 -0.67 16.98
CA PHE A 428 -15.77 -1.99 17.31
C PHE A 428 -15.63 -3.03 16.21
N ARG A 429 -14.66 -2.81 15.28
CA ARG A 429 -14.27 -3.83 14.29
C ARG A 429 -13.47 -4.95 14.98
N ALA A 430 -13.15 -6.01 14.24
CA ALA A 430 -12.52 -7.21 14.79
C ALA A 430 -11.17 -6.96 15.51
N GLU A 431 -10.40 -5.97 15.05
CA GLU A 431 -9.10 -5.63 15.64
C GLU A 431 -9.19 -4.51 16.69
N ASP A 432 -10.37 -4.07 17.07
CA ASP A 432 -10.57 -3.11 18.16
C ASP A 432 -10.52 -3.83 19.53
N ILE A 433 -9.43 -3.66 20.23
CA ILE A 433 -9.18 -4.17 21.59
C ILE A 433 -9.30 -3.08 22.66
N THR A 434 -9.98 -1.97 22.32
CA THR A 434 -10.24 -0.82 23.21
C THR A 434 -11.71 -0.69 23.54
N ARG A 435 -12.59 -0.63 22.52
CA ARG A 435 -14.06 -0.60 22.57
C ARG A 435 -14.63 0.57 23.40
N ASP A 436 -14.18 1.79 23.10
CA ASP A 436 -14.79 3.01 23.62
C ASP A 436 -15.97 3.45 22.74
N GLU A 437 -17.17 3.53 23.33
CA GLU A 437 -18.42 3.84 22.62
C GLU A 437 -18.40 5.26 22.04
N THR A 438 -17.83 6.24 22.75
CA THR A 438 -17.77 7.63 22.29
C THR A 438 -16.85 7.74 21.06
N VAL A 439 -15.71 7.04 21.09
CA VAL A 439 -14.78 6.99 19.95
C VAL A 439 -15.46 6.33 18.75
N ARG A 440 -16.12 5.18 18.96
CA ARG A 440 -16.88 4.50 17.89
C ARG A 440 -17.92 5.43 17.25
N ASP A 441 -18.71 6.13 18.06
CA ASP A 441 -19.79 6.97 17.56
C ASP A 441 -19.27 8.18 16.79
N LEU A 442 -18.18 8.78 17.24
CA LEU A 442 -17.49 9.85 16.51
C LEU A 442 -16.89 9.35 15.18
N LEU A 443 -16.23 8.19 15.18
CA LEU A 443 -15.70 7.60 13.95
C LEU A 443 -16.83 7.26 12.97
N ASN A 444 -17.91 6.65 13.45
CA ASN A 444 -19.09 6.36 12.62
C ASN A 444 -19.74 7.65 12.07
N LYS A 445 -19.79 8.74 12.85
CA LYS A 445 -20.26 10.04 12.36
C LYS A 445 -19.40 10.56 11.23
N GLY A 446 -18.06 10.47 11.33
CA GLY A 446 -17.13 10.85 10.28
C GLY A 446 -17.24 9.96 9.03
N ASP A 447 -17.43 8.65 9.23
CA ASP A 447 -17.55 7.66 8.15
C ASP A 447 -18.87 7.77 7.37
N ASN A 448 -19.92 8.38 7.94
CA ASN A 448 -21.26 8.45 7.35
C ASN A 448 -21.74 9.88 7.05
N SER A 449 -20.88 10.87 7.01
CA SER A 449 -21.22 12.26 6.61
C SER A 449 -20.52 12.63 5.31
N VAL A 450 -21.23 13.25 4.37
CA VAL A 450 -20.63 13.84 3.15
C VAL A 450 -20.10 15.26 3.41
N ASP A 451 -20.55 15.90 4.49
CA ASP A 451 -20.06 17.23 4.86
C ASP A 451 -18.64 17.14 5.45
N LEU A 452 -17.68 17.72 4.74
CA LEU A 452 -16.27 17.66 5.09
C LEU A 452 -15.95 18.27 6.46
N ALA A 453 -16.67 19.34 6.85
CA ALA A 453 -16.47 19.97 8.16
C ALA A 453 -16.93 19.04 9.29
N THR A 454 -18.12 18.46 9.18
CA THR A 454 -18.64 17.45 10.10
C THR A 454 -17.70 16.25 10.22
N ARG A 455 -17.14 15.77 9.10
CA ARG A 455 -16.17 14.66 9.11
C ARG A 455 -14.91 15.02 9.89
N LYS A 456 -14.31 16.17 9.59
CA LYS A 456 -13.10 16.66 10.26
C LYS A 456 -13.31 16.82 11.76
N ASP A 457 -14.41 17.42 12.17
CA ASP A 457 -14.73 17.61 13.59
C ASP A 457 -14.94 16.28 14.32
N ALA A 458 -15.64 15.35 13.70
CA ALA A 458 -15.88 14.02 14.27
C ALA A 458 -14.58 13.23 14.43
N TYR A 459 -13.73 13.19 13.41
CA TYR A 459 -12.42 12.52 13.51
C TYR A 459 -11.49 13.23 14.50
N LYS A 460 -11.46 14.56 14.52
CA LYS A 460 -10.72 15.34 15.53
C LYS A 460 -11.13 14.93 16.95
N GLY A 461 -12.44 14.83 17.21
CA GLY A 461 -12.97 14.41 18.52
C GLY A 461 -12.51 12.99 18.87
N ALA A 462 -12.62 12.04 17.94
CA ALA A 462 -12.21 10.65 18.15
C ALA A 462 -10.70 10.53 18.41
N LEU A 463 -9.88 11.14 17.55
CA LEU A 463 -8.40 11.12 17.66
C LEU A 463 -7.92 11.77 18.95
N LYS A 464 -8.57 12.86 19.39
CA LYS A 464 -8.30 13.49 20.68
C LYS A 464 -8.56 12.53 21.85
N ILE A 465 -9.71 11.85 21.89
CA ILE A 465 -10.03 10.91 22.97
C ILE A 465 -9.02 9.73 22.96
N ILE A 466 -8.72 9.18 21.79
CA ILE A 466 -7.72 8.09 21.67
C ILE A 466 -6.38 8.50 22.26
N ALA A 467 -5.92 9.72 21.97
CA ALA A 467 -4.67 10.25 22.49
C ALA A 467 -4.76 10.56 24.00
N ASP A 468 -5.78 11.30 24.43
CA ASP A 468 -5.93 11.74 25.84
C ASP A 468 -6.05 10.56 26.81
N LYS A 469 -6.73 9.47 26.38
CA LYS A 469 -6.88 8.23 27.14
C LYS A 469 -5.71 7.25 26.94
N ALA A 470 -4.73 7.63 26.12
CA ALA A 470 -3.59 6.78 25.75
C ALA A 470 -4.03 5.38 25.31
N TYR A 471 -5.05 5.27 24.44
CA TYR A 471 -5.54 3.97 23.96
C TYR A 471 -4.59 3.28 23.00
N ALA A 472 -3.69 4.04 22.39
CA ALA A 472 -2.61 3.53 21.56
C ALA A 472 -1.31 4.30 21.82
N VAL A 473 -0.22 3.77 21.26
CA VAL A 473 1.07 4.46 21.15
C VAL A 473 1.31 4.72 19.67
N PRO A 474 0.94 5.90 19.14
CA PRO A 474 1.40 6.31 17.82
C PRO A 474 2.92 6.40 17.83
N LEU A 475 3.58 5.86 16.81
CA LEU A 475 5.04 5.84 16.75
C LEU A 475 5.55 6.78 15.66
N TYR A 476 5.49 6.35 14.41
CA TYR A 476 6.02 7.11 13.26
C TYR A 476 5.39 6.63 11.94
N SER A 477 5.60 7.40 10.86
CA SER A 477 5.37 6.94 9.50
C SER A 477 6.50 5.98 9.08
N LEU A 478 6.16 4.87 8.40
CA LEU A 478 7.16 3.93 7.91
C LEU A 478 7.63 4.37 6.51
N PRO A 479 8.93 4.62 6.30
CA PRO A 479 9.44 4.96 4.98
C PRO A 479 9.59 3.73 4.11
N VAL A 480 9.68 3.94 2.80
CA VAL A 480 10.10 2.93 1.85
C VAL A 480 11.43 3.38 1.23
N TYR A 481 12.41 2.47 1.17
CA TYR A 481 13.67 2.70 0.49
C TYR A 481 13.66 2.01 -0.87
N TYR A 482 14.08 2.74 -1.88
CA TYR A 482 14.26 2.28 -3.26
C TYR A 482 15.74 2.35 -3.60
N ALA A 483 16.25 1.34 -4.30
CA ALA A 483 17.53 1.46 -4.96
C ALA A 483 17.29 1.39 -6.48
N ALA A 484 17.90 2.31 -7.20
CA ALA A 484 17.74 2.45 -8.64
C ALA A 484 19.07 2.76 -9.32
N ALA A 485 19.18 2.46 -10.60
CA ALA A 485 20.30 2.93 -11.44
C ALA A 485 20.42 4.46 -11.32
N ALA A 486 21.62 4.99 -11.12
CA ALA A 486 21.86 6.44 -10.92
C ALA A 486 21.36 7.30 -12.08
N ALA A 487 21.35 6.73 -13.29
CA ALA A 487 20.83 7.39 -14.49
C ALA A 487 19.29 7.42 -14.58
N LEU A 488 18.57 6.67 -13.75
CA LEU A 488 17.10 6.63 -13.77
C LEU A 488 16.54 7.82 -12.97
N ASP A 489 15.74 8.68 -13.61
CA ASP A 489 14.98 9.73 -12.91
C ASP A 489 13.76 9.12 -12.26
N PHE A 490 13.72 9.09 -10.92
CA PHE A 490 12.70 8.46 -10.11
C PHE A 490 12.29 9.32 -8.92
N LYS A 491 11.01 9.31 -8.59
CA LYS A 491 10.45 9.94 -7.38
C LYS A 491 9.69 8.91 -6.55
N ALA A 492 9.89 8.95 -5.24
CA ALA A 492 9.08 8.21 -4.28
C ALA A 492 7.79 8.99 -3.95
N TYR A 493 6.69 8.27 -3.77
CA TYR A 493 5.38 8.83 -3.45
C TYR A 493 4.80 8.21 -2.17
N PRO A 494 3.96 8.97 -1.41
CA PRO A 494 3.43 8.50 -0.13
C PRO A 494 2.52 7.26 -0.23
N ASP A 495 1.99 6.95 -1.39
CA ASP A 495 1.16 5.76 -1.63
C ASP A 495 1.95 4.47 -1.87
N GLU A 496 3.29 4.51 -1.82
CA GLU A 496 4.19 3.38 -2.08
C GLU A 496 4.07 2.82 -3.51
N LEU A 497 3.59 3.62 -4.48
CA LEU A 497 3.35 3.16 -5.84
C LEU A 497 4.33 3.82 -6.81
N PRO A 498 5.39 3.13 -7.29
CA PRO A 498 6.25 3.66 -8.33
C PRO A 498 5.47 3.89 -9.62
N ARG A 499 5.68 5.05 -10.23
CA ARG A 499 5.00 5.49 -11.46
C ARG A 499 5.96 5.40 -12.64
N PHE A 500 6.05 4.21 -13.25
CA PHE A 500 6.97 3.97 -14.36
C PHE A 500 6.67 4.85 -15.58
N TRP A 501 5.44 5.35 -15.73
CA TRP A 501 5.12 6.31 -16.82
C TRP A 501 5.77 7.68 -16.63
N GLU A 502 6.21 8.02 -15.41
CA GLU A 502 6.93 9.26 -15.12
C GLU A 502 8.45 9.10 -15.22
N MET A 503 8.94 7.87 -15.12
CA MET A 503 10.38 7.57 -15.14
C MET A 503 10.98 7.78 -16.51
N ARG A 504 12.27 8.12 -16.51
CA ARG A 504 13.10 8.24 -17.71
C ARG A 504 14.56 8.10 -17.34
N TYR A 505 15.37 7.71 -18.29
CA TYR A 505 16.82 7.83 -18.18
C TYR A 505 17.28 9.27 -18.48
N LYS A 506 18.26 9.74 -17.69
CA LYS A 506 18.94 11.03 -17.83
C LYS A 506 19.92 11.02 -18.98
#